data_5a8b2681587258b1b1ca9141b0808c76
#
_entry.id   5a8b2681587258b1b1ca9141b0808c76
#
_cell.length_a   1.000
_cell.length_b   1.000
_cell.length_c   1.000
_cell.angle_alpha   90.00
_cell.angle_beta   90.00
_cell.angle_gamma   90.00
#
_symmetry.space_group_name_H-M   'P 1'
#
loop_
_entity.id
_entity.type
_entity.pdbx_description
1 polymer ?
#
loop_
_entity_poly.entity_id
_entity_poly.type
_entity_poly.pdbx_seq_one_letter_code
_entity_poly.pdbx_strand_id
1 'polypeptide(L)'
;MSRAKSLRLLALPLGAALLAAGCGGGQAANLQPGDATATSAAATTAPAATAPAAASGPVAPLTGLPTSAAVAARPAIAVRVPLTGGVGLNDADIVYQEYEHATLLKVLAIFQSKDAAEIGPVGGVRPADPSLLPSLHPLYANTGGASGTEGLLEKAAIPQVTSSSAGSAYRSGTGGLMTSTTGVLAAAPRGAKAPPAVLPMAGTGEAFTTSHAGKARTVTITPPGAPAETWTYSAAGRSWLRSGTPGVAVANLILQNVPYKEVLLRDPDRFAQSARVLGRGACTAVSGGTATPCSWYKRSAAAVTGYVDAAGVPLRFTHGPTWVVLLPPGSKLAVG
;
A
#
# COMPACT_ATOMS: atom_id res chain seq x y z
N MET A 1 9.17 39.07 43.21
CA MET A 1 7.94 38.95 44.00
C MET A 1 7.26 37.64 43.61
N SER A 2 7.28 36.75 44.57
CA SER A 2 6.84 35.35 44.51
C SER A 2 5.32 35.22 44.55
N ARG A 3 4.73 34.31 43.79
CA ARG A 3 3.49 33.62 44.18
C ARG A 3 3.44 32.20 43.60
N ALA A 4 3.78 31.27 44.47
CA ALA A 4 3.45 29.87 44.35
C ALA A 4 1.94 29.67 44.49
N LYS A 5 1.35 28.78 43.70
CA LYS A 5 -0.01 28.26 43.92
C LYS A 5 0.03 26.74 43.97
N SER A 6 -0.48 26.30 45.08
CA SER A 6 -0.49 24.96 45.66
C SER A 6 -1.29 23.92 44.85
N LEU A 7 -0.72 22.74 44.85
CA LEU A 7 -1.31 21.47 44.41
C LEU A 7 -2.34 21.00 45.46
N ARG A 8 -3.56 20.62 45.04
CA ARG A 8 -4.50 19.86 45.83
C ARG A 8 -4.71 18.48 45.22
N LEU A 9 -4.21 17.46 45.91
CA LEU A 9 -4.58 16.06 45.72
C LEU A 9 -6.03 15.85 46.21
N LEU A 10 -6.85 15.20 45.38
CA LEU A 10 -8.06 14.55 45.82
C LEU A 10 -7.91 13.04 45.59
N ALA A 11 -7.89 12.32 46.72
CA ALA A 11 -8.02 10.85 46.78
C ALA A 11 -9.49 10.46 46.81
N LEU A 12 -9.89 9.43 46.10
CA LEU A 12 -11.18 8.76 46.20
C LEU A 12 -10.97 7.25 46.34
N PRO A 13 -11.86 6.57 47.12
CA PRO A 13 -11.57 5.27 47.69
C PRO A 13 -12.00 4.08 46.83
N LEU A 14 -11.35 2.95 47.11
CA LEU A 14 -11.61 1.60 46.68
C LEU A 14 -12.98 1.12 47.21
N GLY A 15 -13.82 0.60 46.35
CA GLY A 15 -15.03 -0.17 46.68
C GLY A 15 -14.91 -1.60 46.16
N ALA A 16 -14.67 -2.55 47.08
CA ALA A 16 -14.74 -3.98 46.81
C ALA A 16 -16.19 -4.47 46.97
N ALA A 17 -16.69 -5.24 46.03
CA ALA A 17 -17.93 -6.02 46.17
C ALA A 17 -17.69 -7.48 45.76
N LEU A 18 -17.69 -8.36 46.76
CA LEU A 18 -17.85 -9.82 46.63
C LEU A 18 -19.34 -10.14 46.56
N LEU A 19 -19.73 -11.09 45.68
CA LEU A 19 -20.97 -11.91 45.82
C LEU A 19 -20.71 -13.21 45.02
N ALA A 20 -20.53 -14.28 45.65
CA ALA A 20 -21.34 -15.36 46.17
C ALA A 20 -21.94 -16.30 45.11
N ALA A 21 -21.51 -17.55 45.26
CA ALA A 21 -21.88 -18.75 44.48
C ALA A 21 -23.36 -19.13 44.73
N GLY A 22 -24.00 -19.67 43.69
CA GLY A 22 -25.31 -20.34 43.78
C GLY A 22 -25.29 -21.64 43.02
N CYS A 23 -25.17 -22.78 43.71
CA CYS A 23 -25.46 -24.11 43.21
C CYS A 23 -26.97 -24.32 43.11
N GLY A 24 -27.43 -24.80 41.95
CA GLY A 24 -28.81 -25.31 41.78
C GLY A 24 -28.78 -26.60 41.00
N GLY A 25 -28.96 -27.71 41.72
CA GLY A 25 -29.14 -29.04 41.14
C GLY A 25 -30.55 -29.21 40.57
N GLY A 26 -30.68 -29.89 39.44
CA GLY A 26 -31.95 -30.31 38.83
C GLY A 26 -31.85 -31.71 38.25
N GLN A 27 -32.71 -32.55 38.68
CA GLN A 27 -32.83 -34.01 38.58
C GLN A 27 -32.85 -34.54 37.14
N ALA A 28 -32.23 -35.72 37.00
CA ALA A 28 -32.33 -36.61 35.84
C ALA A 28 -33.73 -37.26 35.78
N ALA A 29 -34.41 -37.09 34.66
CA ALA A 29 -35.57 -37.89 34.29
C ALA A 29 -35.17 -38.98 33.32
N ASN A 30 -35.34 -40.20 33.77
CA ASN A 30 -35.15 -41.46 33.05
C ASN A 30 -36.36 -41.69 32.15
N LEU A 31 -36.19 -41.77 30.83
CA LEU A 31 -37.20 -42.26 29.89
C LEU A 31 -36.62 -43.40 29.02
N GLN A 32 -37.29 -44.50 29.08
CA GLN A 32 -37.03 -45.80 28.45
C GLN A 32 -37.26 -45.74 26.91
N PRO A 33 -36.63 -46.60 26.12
CA PRO A 33 -36.66 -46.54 24.67
C PRO A 33 -37.92 -47.17 24.08
N GLY A 34 -38.55 -46.45 23.18
CA GLY A 34 -39.60 -46.94 22.30
C GLY A 34 -39.00 -47.20 20.92
N ASP A 35 -39.21 -48.41 20.43
CA ASP A 35 -38.86 -48.87 19.08
C ASP A 35 -39.53 -47.99 18.01
N ALA A 36 -38.70 -47.34 17.18
CA ALA A 36 -39.11 -46.76 15.92
C ALA A 36 -38.16 -47.20 14.82
N THR A 37 -38.64 -48.06 13.97
CA THR A 37 -38.03 -48.47 12.71
C THR A 37 -37.69 -47.25 11.85
N ALA A 38 -36.42 -46.89 11.81
CA ALA A 38 -35.92 -45.79 10.91
C ALA A 38 -35.57 -46.37 9.54
N THR A 39 -36.38 -46.03 8.56
CA THR A 39 -36.06 -46.24 7.14
C THR A 39 -34.83 -45.40 6.79
N SER A 40 -33.74 -46.11 6.48
CA SER A 40 -32.48 -45.49 6.03
C SER A 40 -32.69 -44.86 4.64
N ALA A 41 -32.83 -43.55 4.57
CA ALA A 41 -32.68 -42.82 3.34
C ALA A 41 -31.18 -42.65 3.04
N ALA A 42 -30.74 -43.25 1.94
CA ALA A 42 -29.38 -43.10 1.43
C ALA A 42 -29.08 -41.62 1.17
N ALA A 43 -28.21 -41.02 1.97
CA ALA A 43 -27.67 -39.70 1.71
C ALA A 43 -26.75 -39.77 0.48
N THR A 44 -27.23 -39.23 -0.63
CA THR A 44 -26.40 -38.97 -1.81
C THR A 44 -25.36 -37.93 -1.43
N THR A 45 -24.13 -38.35 -1.21
CA THR A 45 -22.97 -37.49 -1.02
C THR A 45 -22.73 -36.71 -2.33
N ALA A 46 -23.09 -35.40 -2.34
CA ALA A 46 -22.65 -34.49 -3.38
C ALA A 46 -21.11 -34.47 -3.40
N PRO A 47 -20.47 -34.48 -4.58
CA PRO A 47 -19.02 -34.39 -4.66
C PRO A 47 -18.59 -33.07 -4.02
N ALA A 48 -17.70 -33.13 -3.02
CA ALA A 48 -17.07 -31.97 -2.43
C ALA A 48 -16.37 -31.20 -3.55
N ALA A 49 -16.81 -29.96 -3.78
CA ALA A 49 -16.14 -29.06 -4.69
C ALA A 49 -14.67 -28.92 -4.21
N THR A 50 -13.76 -29.46 -4.99
CA THR A 50 -12.32 -29.35 -4.75
C THR A 50 -11.97 -27.87 -4.77
N ALA A 51 -11.62 -27.32 -3.62
CA ALA A 51 -11.11 -25.95 -3.53
C ALA A 51 -9.90 -25.84 -4.48
N PRO A 52 -9.78 -24.75 -5.25
CA PRO A 52 -8.64 -24.56 -6.13
C PRO A 52 -7.36 -24.69 -5.32
N ALA A 53 -6.46 -25.57 -5.74
CA ALA A 53 -5.17 -25.74 -5.09
C ALA A 53 -4.45 -24.38 -5.08
N ALA A 54 -4.05 -23.91 -3.89
CA ALA A 54 -3.21 -22.73 -3.76
C ALA A 54 -1.97 -22.93 -4.63
N ALA A 55 -1.60 -21.94 -5.44
CA ALA A 55 -0.44 -22.01 -6.31
C ALA A 55 0.80 -22.40 -5.48
N SER A 56 1.32 -23.60 -5.67
CA SER A 56 2.40 -24.18 -4.88
C SER A 56 3.77 -23.70 -5.38
N GLY A 57 4.02 -22.39 -5.37
CA GLY A 57 5.28 -21.81 -5.85
C GLY A 57 5.58 -20.44 -5.24
N PRO A 58 6.82 -19.92 -5.44
CA PRO A 58 7.17 -18.58 -4.98
C PRO A 58 6.27 -17.52 -5.61
N VAL A 59 5.93 -16.52 -4.81
CA VAL A 59 5.15 -15.34 -5.25
C VAL A 59 5.96 -14.06 -5.02
N ALA A 60 5.76 -13.10 -5.90
CA ALA A 60 6.34 -11.76 -5.77
C ALA A 60 5.71 -11.04 -4.56
N PRO A 61 6.49 -10.60 -3.57
CA PRO A 61 5.97 -10.09 -2.30
C PRO A 61 5.12 -8.82 -2.44
N LEU A 62 5.33 -8.02 -3.48
CA LEU A 62 4.59 -6.76 -3.68
C LEU A 62 3.30 -6.94 -4.50
N THR A 63 3.17 -8.01 -5.28
CA THR A 63 2.03 -8.20 -6.18
C THR A 63 1.26 -9.50 -5.93
N GLY A 64 1.83 -10.43 -5.17
CA GLY A 64 1.26 -11.78 -4.98
C GLY A 64 1.27 -12.66 -6.24
N LEU A 65 1.77 -12.18 -7.37
CA LEU A 65 1.82 -12.94 -8.62
C LEU A 65 2.87 -14.04 -8.55
N PRO A 66 2.63 -15.21 -9.18
CA PRO A 66 3.62 -16.27 -9.29
C PRO A 66 4.92 -15.75 -9.92
N THR A 67 6.07 -16.19 -9.37
CA THR A 67 7.38 -15.77 -9.88
C THR A 67 8.44 -16.83 -9.57
N SER A 68 9.70 -16.64 -10.00
CA SER A 68 10.80 -17.51 -9.60
C SER A 68 11.28 -17.21 -8.18
N ALA A 69 11.91 -18.19 -7.53
CA ALA A 69 12.51 -18.00 -6.21
C ALA A 69 13.57 -16.88 -6.20
N ALA A 70 14.34 -16.75 -7.27
CA ALA A 70 15.36 -15.71 -7.42
C ALA A 70 14.72 -14.31 -7.46
N VAL A 71 13.63 -14.12 -8.21
CA VAL A 71 12.91 -12.86 -8.26
C VAL A 71 12.22 -12.58 -6.93
N ALA A 72 11.59 -13.54 -6.29
CA ALA A 72 10.95 -13.36 -4.98
C ALA A 72 11.95 -12.91 -3.90
N ALA A 73 13.21 -13.35 -4.00
CA ALA A 73 14.26 -13.06 -3.02
C ALA A 73 15.03 -11.75 -3.27
N ARG A 74 14.87 -11.11 -4.45
CA ARG A 74 15.64 -9.90 -4.78
C ARG A 74 15.10 -8.67 -4.05
N PRO A 75 15.93 -7.65 -3.77
CA PRO A 75 15.47 -6.40 -3.17
C PRO A 75 14.52 -5.64 -4.09
N ALA A 76 13.65 -4.82 -3.50
CA ALA A 76 12.88 -3.84 -4.25
C ALA A 76 13.78 -2.67 -4.69
N ILE A 77 13.38 -2.00 -5.75
CA ILE A 77 14.00 -0.78 -6.25
C ILE A 77 12.96 0.34 -6.19
N ALA A 78 13.32 1.47 -5.61
CA ALA A 78 12.50 2.67 -5.60
C ALA A 78 13.11 3.71 -6.54
N VAL A 79 12.27 4.36 -7.34
CA VAL A 79 12.68 5.44 -8.26
C VAL A 79 11.60 6.52 -8.30
N ARG A 80 11.98 7.78 -8.13
CA ARG A 80 11.08 8.90 -8.43
C ARG A 80 11.14 9.23 -9.91
N VAL A 81 9.96 9.29 -10.53
CA VAL A 81 9.81 9.70 -11.95
C VAL A 81 8.65 10.69 -12.08
N PRO A 82 8.65 11.57 -13.11
CA PRO A 82 7.49 12.40 -13.39
C PRO A 82 6.31 11.53 -13.80
N LEU A 83 5.10 11.94 -13.45
CA LEU A 83 3.89 11.22 -13.85
C LEU A 83 3.63 11.34 -15.35
N THR A 84 3.83 12.55 -15.90
CA THR A 84 3.72 12.81 -17.35
C THR A 84 5.11 12.68 -17.98
N GLY A 85 5.23 11.86 -19.00
CA GLY A 85 6.49 11.59 -19.69
C GLY A 85 7.45 10.67 -18.93
N GLY A 86 7.03 10.12 -17.77
CA GLY A 86 7.80 9.08 -17.07
C GLY A 86 7.75 7.75 -17.81
N VAL A 87 8.91 7.08 -17.88
CA VAL A 87 9.09 5.78 -18.51
C VAL A 87 9.23 4.70 -17.45
N GLY A 88 8.78 3.48 -17.74
CA GLY A 88 8.91 2.30 -16.87
C GLY A 88 7.75 2.09 -15.91
N LEU A 89 6.77 3.00 -15.82
CA LEU A 89 5.67 2.90 -14.84
C LEU A 89 4.81 1.63 -14.99
N ASN A 90 4.74 1.04 -16.18
CA ASN A 90 3.97 -0.19 -16.44
C ASN A 90 4.60 -1.45 -15.83
N ASP A 91 5.88 -1.39 -15.50
CA ASP A 91 6.61 -2.49 -14.89
C ASP A 91 6.71 -2.36 -13.37
N ALA A 92 6.22 -1.24 -12.81
CA ALA A 92 6.21 -1.02 -11.38
C ALA A 92 5.18 -1.91 -10.67
N ASP A 93 5.55 -2.45 -9.52
CA ASP A 93 4.67 -3.25 -8.66
C ASP A 93 3.78 -2.37 -7.78
N ILE A 94 4.35 -1.29 -7.25
CA ILE A 94 3.63 -0.29 -6.47
C ILE A 94 4.04 1.09 -6.94
N VAL A 95 3.06 1.98 -7.09
CA VAL A 95 3.30 3.39 -7.39
C VAL A 95 2.61 4.24 -6.34
N TYR A 96 3.37 5.13 -5.68
CA TYR A 96 2.80 6.17 -4.82
C TYR A 96 2.77 7.49 -5.59
N GLN A 97 1.58 8.04 -5.75
CA GLN A 97 1.36 9.35 -6.38
C GLN A 97 1.20 10.42 -5.30
N GLU A 98 2.04 11.45 -5.37
CA GLU A 98 2.07 12.58 -4.43
C GLU A 98 1.87 13.90 -5.17
N TYR A 99 1.15 14.83 -4.56
CA TYR A 99 0.87 16.16 -5.10
C TYR A 99 1.79 17.20 -4.44
N GLU A 100 2.99 17.41 -5.00
CA GLU A 100 3.95 18.39 -4.46
C GLU A 100 3.50 19.84 -4.72
N HIS A 101 2.91 20.09 -5.90
CA HIS A 101 2.27 21.32 -6.32
C HIS A 101 1.12 20.98 -7.27
N ALA A 102 0.19 21.92 -7.48
CA ALA A 102 -0.98 21.73 -8.33
C ALA A 102 -0.68 21.16 -9.74
N THR A 103 0.49 21.47 -10.30
CA THR A 103 0.88 21.11 -11.67
C THR A 103 2.05 20.11 -11.73
N LEU A 104 2.75 19.85 -10.63
CA LEU A 104 3.91 18.97 -10.60
C LEU A 104 3.58 17.66 -9.89
N LEU A 105 3.13 16.69 -10.68
CA LEU A 105 2.85 15.34 -10.20
C LEU A 105 4.08 14.47 -10.40
N LYS A 106 4.64 14.00 -9.29
CA LYS A 106 5.71 13.01 -9.28
C LYS A 106 5.23 11.76 -8.60
N VAL A 107 5.70 10.63 -9.09
CA VAL A 107 5.39 9.34 -8.52
C VAL A 107 6.66 8.67 -8.00
N LEU A 108 6.51 7.92 -6.93
CA LEU A 108 7.52 7.02 -6.42
C LEU A 108 7.14 5.62 -6.88
N ALA A 109 7.86 5.10 -7.87
CA ALA A 109 7.65 3.79 -8.45
C ALA A 109 8.54 2.75 -7.78
N ILE A 110 7.97 1.60 -7.42
CA ILE A 110 8.64 0.49 -6.74
C ILE A 110 8.61 -0.72 -7.67
N PHE A 111 9.77 -1.27 -7.94
CA PHE A 111 9.98 -2.41 -8.83
C PHE A 111 10.56 -3.59 -8.04
N GLN A 112 10.03 -4.77 -8.24
CA GLN A 112 10.57 -6.00 -7.65
C GLN A 112 10.28 -7.22 -8.53
N SER A 113 9.03 -7.38 -9.03
CA SER A 113 8.60 -8.60 -9.72
C SER A 113 9.01 -8.67 -11.18
N LYS A 114 9.18 -7.52 -11.83
CA LYS A 114 9.51 -7.40 -13.25
C LYS A 114 10.84 -6.66 -13.46
N ASP A 115 11.42 -6.87 -14.62
CA ASP A 115 12.55 -6.08 -15.10
C ASP A 115 12.05 -4.95 -15.99
N ALA A 116 12.47 -3.73 -15.67
CA ALA A 116 12.27 -2.55 -16.48
C ALA A 116 13.61 -2.15 -17.11
N ALA A 117 13.68 -2.22 -18.44
CA ALA A 117 14.89 -1.90 -19.20
C ALA A 117 15.23 -0.40 -19.14
N GLU A 118 14.21 0.42 -18.94
CA GLU A 118 14.34 1.88 -18.87
C GLU A 118 13.35 2.45 -17.86
N ILE A 119 13.88 3.24 -16.91
CA ILE A 119 13.11 3.92 -15.88
C ILE A 119 13.59 5.37 -15.81
N GLY A 120 12.67 6.33 -15.89
CA GLY A 120 13.04 7.71 -15.72
C GLY A 120 12.15 8.72 -16.46
N PRO A 121 12.60 9.98 -16.63
CA PRO A 121 13.83 10.51 -16.05
C PRO A 121 13.84 10.42 -14.53
N VAL A 122 14.99 9.98 -13.99
CA VAL A 122 15.14 9.73 -12.55
C VAL A 122 15.11 11.04 -11.78
N GLY A 123 14.24 11.11 -10.82
CA GLY A 123 14.09 12.27 -9.95
C GLY A 123 14.95 12.20 -8.67
N GLY A 124 14.90 13.30 -7.93
CA GLY A 124 15.56 13.41 -6.62
C GLY A 124 14.65 13.02 -5.45
N VAL A 125 15.26 12.94 -4.28
CA VAL A 125 14.64 12.62 -3.00
C VAL A 125 13.56 13.63 -2.60
N ARG A 126 12.51 13.16 -1.96
CA ARG A 126 11.40 13.97 -1.46
C ARG A 126 11.20 13.80 0.05
N PRO A 127 10.64 14.80 0.75
CA PRO A 127 10.47 14.74 2.20
C PRO A 127 9.59 13.60 2.71
N ALA A 128 8.67 13.04 1.90
CA ALA A 128 7.83 11.90 2.26
C ALA A 128 8.55 10.54 2.15
N ASP A 129 9.62 10.44 1.34
CA ASP A 129 10.30 9.17 1.03
C ASP A 129 10.78 8.42 2.29
N PRO A 130 11.38 9.06 3.30
CA PRO A 130 11.78 8.39 4.53
C PRO A 130 10.65 7.77 5.34
N SER A 131 9.41 8.18 5.07
CA SER A 131 8.21 7.63 5.72
C SER A 131 7.52 6.54 4.89
N LEU A 132 7.76 6.52 3.58
CA LEU A 132 7.17 5.53 2.65
C LEU A 132 8.04 4.27 2.52
N LEU A 133 9.35 4.47 2.37
CA LEU A 133 10.27 3.46 1.87
C LEU A 133 10.75 2.41 2.90
N PRO A 134 11.00 2.69 4.19
CA PRO A 134 11.63 1.74 5.10
C PRO A 134 10.91 0.39 5.22
N SER A 135 9.58 0.37 5.10
CA SER A 135 8.79 -0.87 5.12
C SER A 135 9.01 -1.78 3.90
N LEU A 136 9.62 -1.26 2.84
CA LEU A 136 9.84 -1.98 1.58
C LEU A 136 11.29 -2.48 1.42
N HIS A 137 12.22 -2.06 2.31
CA HIS A 137 13.65 -2.36 2.26
C HIS A 137 14.27 -2.09 0.86
N PRO A 138 13.98 -0.97 0.18
CA PRO A 138 14.37 -0.80 -1.21
C PRO A 138 15.81 -0.33 -1.37
N LEU A 139 16.35 -0.54 -2.57
CA LEU A 139 17.44 0.26 -3.11
C LEU A 139 16.82 1.51 -3.72
N TYR A 140 17.27 2.70 -3.32
CA TYR A 140 16.69 3.93 -3.86
C TYR A 140 17.59 4.54 -4.93
N ALA A 141 17.17 4.41 -6.18
CA ALA A 141 17.81 5.06 -7.31
C ALA A 141 17.36 6.52 -7.40
N ASN A 142 18.28 7.47 -7.28
CA ASN A 142 18.00 8.90 -7.28
C ASN A 142 19.16 9.73 -7.87
N THR A 143 18.86 10.97 -8.23
CA THR A 143 19.83 11.94 -8.76
C THR A 143 20.20 13.02 -7.75
N GLY A 144 20.13 12.72 -6.48
CA GLY A 144 20.22 13.69 -5.39
C GLY A 144 18.85 14.24 -5.00
N GLY A 145 18.79 15.38 -4.37
CA GLY A 145 17.56 16.02 -3.95
C GLY A 145 17.77 17.51 -3.72
N ALA A 146 16.70 18.22 -3.37
CA ALA A 146 16.86 19.57 -2.87
C ALA A 146 17.73 19.54 -1.61
N SER A 147 18.60 20.53 -1.46
CA SER A 147 19.59 20.57 -0.37
C SER A 147 18.88 20.40 1.00
N GLY A 148 19.31 19.38 1.74
CA GLY A 148 18.69 18.98 3.01
C GLY A 148 17.74 17.77 2.96
N THR A 149 17.38 17.25 1.79
CA THR A 149 16.58 16.02 1.69
C THR A 149 17.43 14.75 1.64
N GLU A 150 18.66 14.82 1.17
CA GLU A 150 19.59 13.67 1.06
C GLU A 150 19.87 13.01 2.41
N GLY A 151 20.18 13.79 3.44
CA GLY A 151 20.40 13.29 4.80
C GLY A 151 19.18 12.66 5.47
N LEU A 152 17.97 12.82 4.91
CA LEU A 152 16.77 12.16 5.40
C LEU A 152 16.79 10.65 5.10
N LEU A 153 17.31 10.24 3.95
CA LEU A 153 17.43 8.82 3.59
C LEU A 153 18.51 8.12 4.40
N GLU A 154 19.63 8.79 4.70
CA GLU A 154 20.68 8.25 5.57
C GLU A 154 20.14 7.97 6.97
N LYS A 155 19.40 8.92 7.56
CA LYS A 155 18.72 8.74 8.86
C LYS A 155 17.71 7.60 8.84
N ALA A 156 17.09 7.33 7.71
CA ALA A 156 16.14 6.23 7.53
C ALA A 156 16.82 4.91 7.16
N ALA A 157 18.16 4.87 7.07
CA ALA A 157 18.97 3.72 6.68
C ALA A 157 18.54 3.10 5.34
N ILE A 158 18.17 3.94 4.36
CA ILE A 158 17.77 3.51 3.01
C ILE A 158 19.00 3.53 2.12
N PRO A 159 19.43 2.38 1.56
CA PRO A 159 20.53 2.31 0.62
C PRO A 159 20.24 3.14 -0.64
N GLN A 160 21.15 4.04 -0.98
CA GLN A 160 21.03 4.91 -2.15
C GLN A 160 21.93 4.42 -3.28
N VAL A 161 21.38 4.39 -4.49
CA VAL A 161 22.11 4.16 -5.73
C VAL A 161 22.01 5.46 -6.52
N THR A 162 23.11 6.21 -6.59
CA THR A 162 23.16 7.50 -7.27
C THR A 162 24.05 7.44 -8.49
N SER A 163 23.93 8.40 -9.40
CA SER A 163 24.83 8.52 -10.56
C SER A 163 26.29 8.73 -10.15
N SER A 164 26.56 9.29 -8.97
CA SER A 164 27.91 9.46 -8.44
C SER A 164 28.47 8.17 -7.80
N SER A 165 27.62 7.35 -7.16
CA SER A 165 28.05 6.11 -6.50
C SER A 165 28.05 4.89 -7.42
N ALA A 166 27.21 4.90 -8.47
CA ALA A 166 26.99 3.79 -9.39
C ALA A 166 26.70 4.30 -10.81
N GLY A 167 27.65 5.04 -11.39
CA GLY A 167 27.49 5.68 -12.70
C GLY A 167 27.06 4.74 -13.82
N SER A 168 27.52 3.48 -13.81
CA SER A 168 27.12 2.46 -14.78
C SER A 168 25.65 2.03 -14.71
N ALA A 169 24.95 2.32 -13.61
CA ALA A 169 23.51 2.10 -13.49
C ALA A 169 22.67 3.17 -14.19
N TYR A 170 23.31 4.24 -14.66
CA TYR A 170 22.64 5.40 -15.26
C TYR A 170 23.13 5.65 -16.67
N ARG A 171 22.25 6.22 -17.48
CA ARG A 171 22.56 6.72 -18.82
C ARG A 171 21.78 7.99 -19.11
N SER A 172 22.30 8.82 -20.00
CA SER A 172 21.56 9.98 -20.50
C SER A 172 20.37 9.52 -21.34
N GLY A 173 19.24 10.20 -21.20
CA GLY A 173 18.04 9.95 -21.97
C GLY A 173 17.18 11.21 -22.10
N THR A 174 16.02 11.08 -22.70
CA THR A 174 15.10 12.20 -22.90
C THR A 174 14.64 12.76 -21.56
N GLY A 175 14.90 14.02 -21.32
CA GLY A 175 14.48 14.73 -20.11
C GLY A 175 15.34 14.52 -18.87
N GLY A 176 16.46 13.75 -18.95
CA GLY A 176 17.38 13.57 -17.83
C GLY A 176 18.06 12.20 -17.79
N LEU A 177 18.53 11.82 -16.60
CA LEU A 177 19.15 10.52 -16.40
C LEU A 177 18.08 9.42 -16.34
N MET A 178 18.38 8.32 -17.02
CA MET A 178 17.59 7.10 -17.02
C MET A 178 18.36 6.01 -16.27
N THR A 179 17.63 5.05 -15.70
CA THR A 179 18.19 3.85 -15.08
C THR A 179 17.43 2.60 -15.54
N SER A 180 17.79 1.45 -15.02
CA SER A 180 17.09 0.18 -15.23
C SER A 180 17.11 -0.65 -13.95
N THR A 181 16.20 -1.60 -13.82
CA THR A 181 16.19 -2.52 -12.68
C THR A 181 17.49 -3.31 -12.60
N THR A 182 17.98 -3.81 -13.72
CA THR A 182 19.24 -4.56 -13.79
C THR A 182 20.45 -3.73 -13.36
N GLY A 183 20.52 -2.47 -13.82
CA GLY A 183 21.61 -1.56 -13.45
C GLY A 183 21.62 -1.25 -11.95
N VAL A 184 20.45 -0.99 -11.35
CA VAL A 184 20.36 -0.72 -9.91
C VAL A 184 20.66 -1.96 -9.08
N LEU A 185 20.17 -3.15 -9.50
CA LEU A 185 20.47 -4.41 -8.80
C LEU A 185 21.96 -4.78 -8.84
N ALA A 186 22.65 -4.48 -9.92
CA ALA A 186 24.09 -4.69 -10.04
C ALA A 186 24.90 -3.85 -9.02
N ALA A 187 24.36 -2.71 -8.60
CA ALA A 187 24.94 -1.82 -7.60
C ALA A 187 24.45 -2.13 -6.16
N ALA A 188 23.68 -3.22 -5.96
CA ALA A 188 23.13 -3.55 -4.66
C ALA A 188 24.23 -3.84 -3.62
N PRO A 189 24.16 -3.28 -2.42
CA PRO A 189 25.07 -3.63 -1.34
C PRO A 189 24.86 -5.10 -0.91
N ARG A 190 25.91 -5.71 -0.38
CA ARG A 190 25.82 -7.06 0.19
C ARG A 190 24.78 -7.09 1.30
N GLY A 191 23.91 -8.12 1.30
CA GLY A 191 22.90 -8.30 2.32
C GLY A 191 21.60 -7.48 2.08
N ALA A 192 21.44 -6.85 0.91
CA ALA A 192 20.15 -6.29 0.51
C ALA A 192 19.07 -7.38 0.54
N LYS A 193 17.91 -7.04 1.14
CA LYS A 193 16.84 -8.01 1.42
C LYS A 193 15.64 -7.77 0.51
N ALA A 194 14.89 -8.84 0.25
CA ALA A 194 13.57 -8.74 -0.36
C ALA A 194 12.62 -7.91 0.51
N PRO A 195 11.65 -7.20 -0.08
CA PRO A 195 10.59 -6.55 0.68
C PRO A 195 9.69 -7.61 1.33
N PRO A 196 9.02 -7.30 2.45
CA PRO A 196 7.93 -8.14 2.95
C PRO A 196 6.72 -8.03 2.03
N ALA A 197 5.75 -8.93 2.17
CA ALA A 197 4.42 -8.72 1.60
C ALA A 197 3.78 -7.49 2.27
N VAL A 198 3.39 -6.51 1.46
CA VAL A 198 2.88 -5.21 1.97
C VAL A 198 1.37 -5.07 1.86
N LEU A 199 0.73 -5.89 1.03
CA LEU A 199 -0.72 -5.95 0.90
C LEU A 199 -1.17 -7.41 1.12
N PRO A 200 -2.16 -7.65 1.99
CA PRO A 200 -2.81 -8.95 2.04
C PRO A 200 -3.49 -9.23 0.71
N MET A 201 -3.13 -10.34 0.05
CA MET A 201 -3.75 -10.73 -1.21
C MET A 201 -4.96 -11.62 -0.96
N ALA A 202 -5.95 -11.55 -1.83
CA ALA A 202 -7.06 -12.50 -1.89
C ALA A 202 -6.53 -13.88 -2.30
N GLY A 203 -7.31 -14.94 -2.08
CA GLY A 203 -6.97 -16.26 -2.61
C GLY A 203 -6.95 -16.27 -4.13
N THR A 204 -6.24 -17.22 -4.73
CA THR A 204 -6.19 -17.36 -6.19
C THR A 204 -7.60 -17.54 -6.75
N GLY A 205 -8.01 -16.66 -7.62
CA GLY A 205 -9.36 -16.67 -8.21
C GLY A 205 -10.43 -15.99 -7.36
N GLU A 206 -10.12 -15.56 -6.13
CA GLU A 206 -11.05 -14.77 -5.33
C GLU A 206 -11.15 -13.33 -5.86
N ALA A 207 -12.36 -12.80 -5.84
CA ALA A 207 -12.60 -11.39 -6.11
C ALA A 207 -12.29 -10.55 -4.87
N PHE A 208 -11.95 -9.30 -5.07
CA PHE A 208 -11.92 -8.32 -3.99
C PHE A 208 -13.33 -8.21 -3.41
N THR A 209 -13.50 -8.72 -2.19
CA THR A 209 -14.80 -8.74 -1.52
C THR A 209 -14.71 -8.10 -0.15
N THR A 210 -15.62 -7.15 0.09
CA THR A 210 -15.96 -6.68 1.42
C THR A 210 -17.47 -6.52 1.49
N SER A 211 -18.05 -6.56 2.68
CA SER A 211 -19.50 -6.39 2.88
C SER A 211 -20.06 -5.05 2.38
N HIS A 212 -19.18 -4.07 2.10
CA HIS A 212 -19.53 -2.71 1.66
C HIS A 212 -19.01 -2.38 0.25
N ALA A 213 -18.52 -3.37 -0.50
CA ALA A 213 -18.03 -3.14 -1.86
C ALA A 213 -19.19 -2.93 -2.84
N GLY A 214 -19.16 -1.81 -3.55
CA GLY A 214 -20.03 -1.50 -4.66
C GLY A 214 -19.33 -1.74 -6.01
N LYS A 215 -20.11 -2.01 -7.06
CA LYS A 215 -19.56 -2.06 -8.44
C LYS A 215 -18.98 -0.71 -8.80
N ALA A 216 -17.83 -0.71 -9.47
CA ALA A 216 -17.16 0.50 -9.97
C ALA A 216 -16.63 0.25 -11.38
N ARG A 217 -16.89 1.19 -12.28
CA ARG A 217 -16.40 1.19 -13.65
C ARG A 217 -15.46 2.35 -13.93
N THR A 218 -15.67 3.45 -13.23
CA THR A 218 -14.86 4.66 -13.35
C THR A 218 -14.53 5.21 -11.96
N VAL A 219 -13.36 5.80 -11.85
CA VAL A 219 -12.93 6.57 -10.68
C VAL A 219 -12.36 7.88 -11.19
N THR A 220 -12.97 9.00 -10.81
CA THR A 220 -12.49 10.33 -11.14
C THR A 220 -12.03 11.03 -9.87
N ILE A 221 -10.77 11.50 -9.90
CA ILE A 221 -10.11 12.20 -8.81
C ILE A 221 -9.88 13.63 -9.25
N THR A 222 -10.36 14.60 -8.46
CA THR A 222 -10.15 16.04 -8.71
C THR A 222 -9.43 16.63 -7.50
N PRO A 223 -8.09 16.72 -7.54
CA PRO A 223 -7.31 17.35 -6.46
C PRO A 223 -7.52 18.86 -6.48
N PRO A 224 -7.32 19.56 -5.35
CA PRO A 224 -7.36 21.02 -5.32
C PRO A 224 -6.29 21.62 -6.25
N GLY A 225 -6.71 22.52 -7.16
CA GLY A 225 -5.80 23.26 -8.05
C GLY A 225 -5.08 22.41 -9.11
N ALA A 226 -5.43 21.15 -9.29
CA ALA A 226 -4.86 20.28 -10.33
C ALA A 226 -5.96 19.72 -11.25
N PRO A 227 -5.62 19.32 -12.49
CA PRO A 227 -6.56 18.69 -13.40
C PRO A 227 -7.13 17.39 -12.82
N ALA A 228 -8.38 17.10 -13.18
CA ALA A 228 -8.99 15.81 -12.86
C ALA A 228 -8.28 14.67 -13.60
N GLU A 229 -8.13 13.55 -12.93
CA GLU A 229 -7.66 12.29 -13.51
C GLU A 229 -8.74 11.23 -13.43
N THR A 230 -8.82 10.38 -14.44
CA THR A 230 -9.84 9.33 -14.52
C THR A 230 -9.17 7.97 -14.70
N TRP A 231 -9.69 7.01 -13.97
CA TRP A 231 -9.38 5.59 -14.11
C TRP A 231 -10.59 4.84 -14.58
N THR A 232 -10.43 3.94 -15.55
CA THR A 232 -11.51 3.12 -16.11
C THR A 232 -11.19 1.65 -15.96
N TYR A 233 -12.16 0.87 -15.49
CA TYR A 233 -11.98 -0.56 -15.34
C TYR A 233 -12.15 -1.30 -16.67
N SER A 234 -11.14 -2.05 -17.04
CA SER A 234 -11.16 -3.01 -18.14
C SER A 234 -11.49 -4.41 -17.63
N ALA A 235 -12.69 -4.89 -17.91
CA ALA A 235 -13.10 -6.24 -17.51
C ALA A 235 -12.26 -7.32 -18.21
N ALA A 236 -11.91 -7.11 -19.48
CA ALA A 236 -11.06 -8.02 -20.25
C ALA A 236 -9.65 -8.14 -19.68
N GLY A 237 -9.03 -7.01 -19.31
CA GLY A 237 -7.70 -6.97 -18.69
C GLY A 237 -7.73 -7.17 -17.17
N ARG A 238 -8.91 -7.18 -16.54
CA ARG A 238 -9.09 -7.21 -15.07
C ARG A 238 -8.25 -6.15 -14.36
N SER A 239 -8.15 -4.96 -14.96
CA SER A 239 -7.25 -3.89 -14.54
C SER A 239 -7.89 -2.52 -14.66
N TRP A 240 -7.38 -1.58 -13.89
CA TRP A 240 -7.72 -0.17 -13.93
C TRP A 240 -6.73 0.56 -14.83
N LEU A 241 -7.26 1.22 -15.85
CA LEU A 241 -6.49 1.95 -16.86
C LEU A 241 -6.52 3.44 -16.54
N ARG A 242 -5.35 4.09 -16.46
CA ARG A 242 -5.24 5.52 -16.21
C ARG A 242 -5.36 6.32 -17.50
N SER A 243 -6.26 7.32 -17.52
CA SER A 243 -6.37 8.26 -18.63
C SER A 243 -5.13 9.16 -18.74
N GLY A 244 -4.73 9.49 -19.95
CA GLY A 244 -3.60 10.41 -20.19
C GLY A 244 -2.20 9.87 -19.91
N THR A 245 -2.08 8.59 -19.51
CA THR A 245 -0.80 7.90 -19.36
C THR A 245 -0.90 6.55 -20.05
N PRO A 246 -0.58 6.46 -21.33
CA PRO A 246 -0.72 5.23 -22.10
C PRO A 246 0.00 4.05 -21.43
N GLY A 247 -0.69 2.92 -21.41
CA GLY A 247 -0.14 1.65 -20.94
C GLY A 247 -0.17 1.44 -19.41
N VAL A 248 -0.46 2.45 -18.59
CA VAL A 248 -0.58 2.24 -17.14
C VAL A 248 -1.85 1.46 -16.83
N ALA A 249 -1.64 0.22 -16.36
CA ALA A 249 -2.69 -0.72 -15.98
C ALA A 249 -2.36 -1.35 -14.63
N VAL A 250 -3.26 -1.23 -13.65
CA VAL A 250 -3.05 -1.76 -12.30
C VAL A 250 -4.23 -2.65 -11.86
N ALA A 251 -3.96 -3.63 -11.03
CA ALA A 251 -4.99 -4.47 -10.44
C ALA A 251 -5.77 -3.72 -9.35
N ASN A 252 -5.07 -2.87 -8.60
CA ASN A 252 -5.60 -2.18 -7.44
C ASN A 252 -5.30 -0.67 -7.51
N LEU A 253 -6.29 0.13 -7.10
CA LEU A 253 -6.15 1.57 -6.90
C LEU A 253 -6.57 1.89 -5.47
N ILE A 254 -5.70 2.54 -4.70
CA ILE A 254 -5.97 2.93 -3.33
C ILE A 254 -5.94 4.45 -3.25
N LEU A 255 -7.05 5.05 -2.86
CA LEU A 255 -7.24 6.48 -2.73
C LEU A 255 -7.15 6.83 -1.26
N GLN A 256 -5.96 7.22 -0.81
CA GLN A 256 -5.62 7.41 0.60
C GLN A 256 -5.65 8.90 0.96
N ASN A 257 -6.65 9.34 1.74
CA ASN A 257 -6.69 10.70 2.24
C ASN A 257 -5.57 10.91 3.27
N VAL A 258 -4.68 11.85 3.01
CA VAL A 258 -3.55 12.16 3.90
C VAL A 258 -3.44 13.67 4.12
N PRO A 259 -3.05 14.12 5.33
CA PRO A 259 -2.65 15.51 5.51
C PRO A 259 -1.39 15.82 4.69
N TYR A 260 -1.30 17.04 4.20
CA TYR A 260 -0.08 17.58 3.60
C TYR A 260 0.52 18.65 4.50
N LYS A 261 1.82 18.73 4.52
CA LYS A 261 2.57 19.76 5.25
C LYS A 261 3.53 20.43 4.30
N GLU A 262 3.58 21.73 4.35
CA GLU A 262 4.63 22.50 3.72
C GLU A 262 5.97 22.24 4.42
N VAL A 263 6.98 21.93 3.65
CA VAL A 263 8.35 21.70 4.10
C VAL A 263 9.25 22.69 3.40
N LEU A 264 9.94 23.50 4.18
CA LEU A 264 10.96 24.41 3.67
C LEU A 264 12.17 23.58 3.23
N LEU A 265 12.52 23.68 1.97
CA LEU A 265 13.76 23.15 1.43
C LEU A 265 14.85 24.19 1.64
N ARG A 266 16.11 23.77 1.84
CA ARG A 266 17.24 24.68 2.09
C ARG A 266 17.57 25.63 0.92
N ASP A 267 17.02 25.38 -0.26
CA ASP A 267 17.09 26.31 -1.38
C ASP A 267 16.17 27.50 -1.04
N PRO A 268 16.68 28.73 -0.94
CA PRO A 268 15.85 29.87 -0.59
C PRO A 268 14.67 29.98 -1.57
N ASP A 269 13.50 30.18 -1.04
CA ASP A 269 12.22 30.32 -1.75
C ASP A 269 11.55 29.03 -2.28
N ARG A 270 12.00 27.85 -1.86
CA ARG A 270 11.34 26.59 -2.26
C ARG A 270 10.68 25.88 -1.09
N PHE A 271 9.36 25.86 -1.15
CA PHE A 271 8.52 25.01 -0.31
C PHE A 271 8.08 23.81 -1.13
N ALA A 272 8.05 22.64 -0.52
CA ALA A 272 7.42 21.46 -1.08
C ALA A 272 6.26 21.03 -0.18
N GLN A 273 5.16 20.65 -0.80
CA GLN A 273 4.10 19.96 -0.09
C GLN A 273 4.51 18.51 0.11
N SER A 274 4.44 18.01 1.33
CA SER A 274 4.81 16.65 1.69
C SER A 274 3.64 15.91 2.32
N ALA A 275 3.30 14.76 1.76
CA ALA A 275 2.28 13.87 2.28
C ALA A 275 2.67 13.32 3.66
N ARG A 276 1.75 13.37 4.62
CA ARG A 276 1.93 12.83 5.97
C ARG A 276 1.34 11.43 6.01
N VAL A 277 2.18 10.45 5.73
CA VAL A 277 1.77 9.04 5.59
C VAL A 277 1.89 8.23 6.87
N LEU A 278 2.34 8.82 7.97
CA LEU A 278 2.31 8.19 9.30
C LEU A 278 1.03 8.61 10.03
N GLY A 279 0.36 7.66 10.66
CA GLY A 279 -0.91 7.88 11.34
C GLY A 279 -2.05 7.00 10.81
N ARG A 280 -3.20 7.60 10.64
CA ARG A 280 -4.43 6.93 10.15
C ARG A 280 -5.33 7.93 9.45
N GLY A 281 -6.21 7.43 8.58
CA GLY A 281 -7.18 8.25 7.87
C GLY A 281 -8.16 7.42 7.05
N ALA A 282 -9.10 8.09 6.40
CA ALA A 282 -10.03 7.45 5.48
C ALA A 282 -9.35 7.12 4.15
N CYS A 283 -9.84 6.09 3.48
CA CYS A 283 -9.47 5.72 2.12
C CYS A 283 -10.65 5.18 1.32
N THR A 284 -10.45 5.04 0.03
CA THR A 284 -11.28 4.20 -0.84
C THR A 284 -10.36 3.21 -1.53
N ALA A 285 -10.62 1.92 -1.36
CA ALA A 285 -9.92 0.87 -2.06
C ALA A 285 -10.74 0.42 -3.28
N VAL A 286 -10.05 0.24 -4.40
CA VAL A 286 -10.64 -0.12 -5.68
C VAL A 286 -9.88 -1.31 -6.25
N SER A 287 -10.58 -2.40 -6.56
CA SER A 287 -9.98 -3.64 -7.04
C SER A 287 -11.02 -4.49 -7.74
N GLY A 288 -10.65 -5.24 -8.78
CA GLY A 288 -11.55 -6.20 -9.43
C GLY A 288 -12.88 -5.64 -9.96
N GLY A 289 -12.95 -4.34 -10.31
CA GLY A 289 -14.19 -3.70 -10.76
C GLY A 289 -15.17 -3.35 -9.64
N THR A 290 -14.67 -3.25 -8.40
CA THR A 290 -15.41 -2.83 -7.22
C THR A 290 -14.66 -1.76 -6.45
N ALA A 291 -15.38 -0.95 -5.67
CA ALA A 291 -14.81 0.03 -4.76
C ALA A 291 -15.44 -0.11 -3.38
N THR A 292 -14.66 0.12 -2.33
CA THR A 292 -15.13 0.10 -0.95
C THR A 292 -14.50 1.24 -0.13
N PRO A 293 -15.27 1.91 0.72
CA PRO A 293 -14.72 2.78 1.75
C PRO A 293 -13.81 1.99 2.68
N CYS A 294 -12.71 2.59 3.12
CA CYS A 294 -11.75 1.95 4.02
C CYS A 294 -11.11 2.95 4.98
N SER A 295 -10.37 2.42 5.93
CA SER A 295 -9.45 3.17 6.77
C SER A 295 -8.03 2.66 6.56
N TRP A 296 -7.07 3.56 6.48
CA TRP A 296 -5.65 3.22 6.45
C TRP A 296 -4.99 3.57 7.78
N TYR A 297 -3.92 2.85 8.10
CA TYR A 297 -3.06 3.17 9.24
C TYR A 297 -1.60 2.78 8.96
N LYS A 298 -0.65 3.60 9.42
CA LYS A 298 0.79 3.33 9.40
C LYS A 298 1.41 3.84 10.69
N ARG A 299 1.85 2.92 11.54
CA ARG A 299 2.31 3.24 12.91
C ARG A 299 3.70 3.85 12.96
N SER A 300 4.57 3.49 12.03
CA SER A 300 5.94 3.99 11.91
C SER A 300 6.41 3.89 10.46
N ALA A 301 7.53 4.50 10.13
CA ALA A 301 8.12 4.40 8.79
C ALA A 301 8.42 2.94 8.40
N ALA A 302 8.92 2.12 9.33
CA ALA A 302 9.23 0.71 9.10
C ALA A 302 7.98 -0.20 9.09
N ALA A 303 6.83 0.27 9.58
CA ALA A 303 5.60 -0.51 9.54
C ALA A 303 4.96 -0.46 8.15
N VAL A 304 4.41 -1.58 7.70
CA VAL A 304 3.57 -1.65 6.50
C VAL A 304 2.29 -0.85 6.73
N THR A 305 1.79 -0.19 5.70
CA THR A 305 0.48 0.47 5.74
C THR A 305 -0.62 -0.58 5.73
N GLY A 306 -1.47 -0.58 6.74
CA GLY A 306 -2.65 -1.45 6.79
C GLY A 306 -3.89 -0.74 6.24
N TYR A 307 -4.75 -1.51 5.62
CA TYR A 307 -6.06 -1.07 5.11
C TYR A 307 -7.14 -1.98 5.66
N VAL A 308 -8.15 -1.40 6.28
CA VAL A 308 -9.26 -2.14 6.91
C VAL A 308 -10.61 -1.59 6.43
N ASP A 309 -11.60 -2.43 6.40
CA ASP A 309 -12.99 -2.02 6.14
C ASP A 309 -13.64 -1.32 7.35
N ALA A 310 -14.92 -0.99 7.24
CA ALA A 310 -15.68 -0.33 8.30
C ALA A 310 -15.81 -1.18 9.59
N ALA A 311 -15.67 -2.50 9.49
CA ALA A 311 -15.68 -3.42 10.63
C ALA A 311 -14.27 -3.65 11.23
N GLY A 312 -13.23 -3.04 10.65
CA GLY A 312 -11.84 -3.22 11.07
C GLY A 312 -11.18 -4.49 10.51
N VAL A 313 -11.83 -5.17 9.56
CA VAL A 313 -11.28 -6.36 8.93
C VAL A 313 -10.27 -5.95 7.87
N PRO A 314 -9.05 -6.55 7.84
CA PRO A 314 -8.06 -6.26 6.82
C PRO A 314 -8.58 -6.54 5.41
N LEU A 315 -8.42 -5.55 4.51
CA LEU A 315 -8.76 -5.71 3.10
C LEU A 315 -7.77 -6.67 2.44
N ARG A 316 -8.32 -7.55 1.58
CA ARG A 316 -7.54 -8.45 0.72
C ARG A 316 -7.64 -7.96 -0.71
N PHE A 317 -6.52 -7.76 -1.38
CA PHE A 317 -6.42 -7.17 -2.69
C PHE A 317 -6.26 -8.21 -3.79
N THR A 318 -6.71 -7.89 -5.00
CA THR A 318 -6.45 -8.72 -6.18
C THR A 318 -4.94 -8.77 -6.47
N HIS A 319 -4.43 -9.93 -6.87
CA HIS A 319 -3.05 -10.09 -7.27
C HIS A 319 -2.69 -9.17 -8.44
N GLY A 320 -1.58 -8.48 -8.36
CA GLY A 320 -1.08 -7.57 -9.39
C GLY A 320 -0.61 -6.21 -8.88
N PRO A 321 -0.21 -5.32 -9.80
CA PRO A 321 0.30 -4.00 -9.48
C PRO A 321 -0.73 -3.12 -8.75
N THR A 322 -0.24 -2.25 -7.86
CA THR A 322 -1.08 -1.34 -7.07
C THR A 322 -0.64 0.11 -7.23
N TRP A 323 -1.62 1.00 -7.45
CA TRP A 323 -1.41 2.44 -7.46
C TRP A 323 -2.03 3.07 -6.22
N VAL A 324 -1.23 3.78 -5.44
CA VAL A 324 -1.67 4.48 -4.24
C VAL A 324 -1.64 5.98 -4.50
N VAL A 325 -2.79 6.61 -4.50
CA VAL A 325 -2.91 8.07 -4.62
C VAL A 325 -3.00 8.66 -3.22
N LEU A 326 -2.00 9.46 -2.85
CA LEU A 326 -1.98 10.19 -1.59
C LEU A 326 -2.78 11.49 -1.76
N LEU A 327 -4.07 11.42 -1.47
CA LEU A 327 -5.02 12.51 -1.72
C LEU A 327 -4.84 13.66 -0.73
N PRO A 328 -4.58 14.90 -1.19
CA PRO A 328 -4.57 16.07 -0.33
C PRO A 328 -5.98 16.43 0.16
N PRO A 329 -6.09 17.16 1.28
CA PRO A 329 -7.37 17.67 1.77
C PRO A 329 -8.09 18.51 0.70
N GLY A 330 -9.40 18.36 0.61
CA GLY A 330 -10.23 19.06 -0.39
C GLY A 330 -10.29 18.38 -1.76
N SER A 331 -9.62 17.22 -1.94
CA SER A 331 -9.80 16.40 -3.14
C SER A 331 -11.24 15.91 -3.26
N LYS A 332 -11.79 15.94 -4.48
CA LYS A 332 -13.11 15.36 -4.80
C LYS A 332 -12.91 14.00 -5.46
N LEU A 333 -13.75 13.06 -5.08
CA LEU A 333 -13.75 11.70 -5.59
C LEU A 333 -15.14 11.36 -6.12
N ALA A 334 -15.23 10.89 -7.35
CA ALA A 334 -16.42 10.31 -7.93
C ALA A 334 -16.12 8.85 -8.35
N VAL A 335 -16.98 7.92 -7.91
CA VAL A 335 -16.93 6.50 -8.26
C VAL A 335 -18.24 6.16 -8.98
N GLY A 336 -18.14 5.63 -10.20
CA GLY A 336 -19.27 5.31 -11.07
C GLY A 336 -19.21 3.92 -11.68
#